data_599c8d16daafe3c47672a022de9cdf27
#
_entry.id   599c8d16daafe3c47672a022de9cdf27
#
_cell.length_a   1.000
_cell.length_b   1.000
_cell.length_c   1.000
_cell.angle_alpha   90.00
_cell.angle_beta   90.00
_cell.angle_gamma   90.00
#
_symmetry.space_group_name_H-M   'P 1'
#
loop_
_entity.id
_entity.type
_entity.pdbx_description
1 polymer ?
#
loop_
_entity_poly.entity_id
_entity_poly.type
_entity_poly.pdbx_seq_one_letter_code
_entity_poly.pdbx_strand_id
1 'polypeptide(L)'
;NNDTADGTVAIGYQSLTALTSGARNTAIGYQAALNNATGAEGTFVGYQSGLNVLLNNNTGVGAYTFQKIGTTGGGGAGEGNTALGTFAMSGGDDTVANNTAKNNVAVGYTALGGVTKGSDGAAFTAANNVAVGYQALTTITTGGGNVAVGSGAGDSITTSGENTFVGY
;
A
#
# COMPACT_ATOMS: atom_id res chain seq x y z
N ASN A 1 -23.23 0.30 18.46
CA ASN A 1 -22.08 -0.59 18.36
C ASN A 1 -22.22 -1.38 17.08
N ASN A 2 -21.26 -1.24 16.18
CA ASN A 2 -21.15 -2.14 15.03
C ASN A 2 -20.40 -3.38 15.50
N ASP A 3 -21.11 -4.46 15.76
CA ASP A 3 -20.55 -5.72 16.28
C ASP A 3 -19.51 -6.36 15.35
N THR A 4 -19.32 -5.77 14.17
CA THR A 4 -18.37 -6.26 13.16
C THR A 4 -17.04 -5.50 13.13
N ALA A 5 -16.87 -4.47 13.95
CA ALA A 5 -15.64 -3.66 14.04
C ALA A 5 -14.87 -3.87 15.36
N ASP A 6 -15.02 -5.02 15.99
CA ASP A 6 -14.38 -5.35 17.26
C ASP A 6 -12.86 -5.22 17.23
N GLY A 7 -12.27 -4.74 18.32
CA GLY A 7 -10.83 -4.60 18.46
C GLY A 7 -10.22 -3.48 17.60
N THR A 8 -11.03 -2.50 17.18
CA THR A 8 -10.57 -1.39 16.33
C THR A 8 -10.12 -0.20 17.18
N VAL A 9 -9.00 0.40 16.79
CA VAL A 9 -8.46 1.64 17.34
C VAL A 9 -8.45 2.72 16.26
N ALA A 10 -9.16 3.83 16.50
CA ALA A 10 -9.20 4.99 15.59
C ALA A 10 -8.86 6.27 16.37
N ILE A 11 -7.73 6.91 16.06
CA ILE A 11 -7.25 8.13 16.71
C ILE A 11 -6.91 9.17 15.65
N GLY A 12 -7.62 10.28 15.64
CA GLY A 12 -7.39 11.39 14.72
C GLY A 12 -8.63 11.81 13.97
N TYR A 13 -8.54 13.01 13.35
CA TYR A 13 -9.66 13.55 12.57
C TYR A 13 -9.99 12.63 11.38
N GLN A 14 -11.25 12.21 11.30
CA GLN A 14 -11.77 11.31 10.26
C GLN A 14 -11.01 9.98 10.10
N SER A 15 -10.34 9.48 11.14
CA SER A 15 -9.76 8.14 11.12
C SER A 15 -10.87 7.09 11.06
N LEU A 16 -10.79 6.13 10.12
CA LEU A 16 -11.76 5.03 9.90
C LEU A 16 -13.23 5.48 9.77
N THR A 17 -13.48 6.65 9.24
CA THR A 17 -14.86 7.20 9.17
C THR A 17 -15.81 6.34 8.35
N ALA A 18 -15.34 5.69 7.30
CA ALA A 18 -16.16 4.85 6.42
C ALA A 18 -16.35 3.41 6.91
N LEU A 19 -15.77 3.02 8.06
CA LEU A 19 -15.79 1.62 8.50
C LEU A 19 -17.22 1.16 8.80
N THR A 20 -17.67 0.16 8.05
CA THR A 20 -18.99 -0.49 8.22
C THR A 20 -18.85 -1.92 8.76
N SER A 21 -17.80 -2.63 8.34
CA SER A 21 -17.43 -3.95 8.83
C SER A 21 -15.91 -4.08 8.78
N GLY A 22 -15.34 -5.06 9.35
CA GLY A 22 -13.88 -5.21 9.41
C GLY A 22 -13.33 -4.91 10.79
N ALA A 23 -12.97 -5.97 11.48
CA ALA A 23 -12.47 -5.92 12.85
C ALA A 23 -10.94 -5.75 12.90
N ARG A 24 -10.44 -5.43 14.10
CA ARG A 24 -9.02 -5.45 14.46
C ARG A 24 -8.15 -4.49 13.64
N ASN A 25 -8.71 -3.34 13.28
CA ASN A 25 -7.95 -2.28 12.62
C ASN A 25 -7.33 -1.31 13.63
N THR A 26 -6.13 -0.82 13.34
CA THR A 26 -5.50 0.28 14.05
C THR A 26 -5.24 1.43 13.08
N ALA A 27 -5.88 2.58 13.26
CA ALA A 27 -5.67 3.77 12.45
C ALA A 27 -5.40 4.98 13.33
N ILE A 28 -4.21 5.56 13.20
CA ILE A 28 -3.75 6.68 14.01
C ILE A 28 -3.24 7.79 13.08
N GLY A 29 -3.93 8.92 13.05
CA GLY A 29 -3.54 10.07 12.24
C GLY A 29 -4.73 10.74 11.57
N TYR A 30 -4.49 11.94 11.01
CA TYR A 30 -5.48 12.66 10.20
C TYR A 30 -5.85 11.82 8.99
N GLN A 31 -7.13 11.46 8.85
CA GLN A 31 -7.68 10.65 7.76
C GLN A 31 -6.97 9.27 7.55
N ALA A 32 -6.37 8.71 8.60
CA ALA A 32 -5.83 7.37 8.52
C ALA A 32 -6.95 6.37 8.22
N ALA A 33 -6.79 5.54 7.20
CA ALA A 33 -7.76 4.56 6.72
C ALA A 33 -9.18 5.14 6.49
N LEU A 34 -9.29 6.40 6.06
CA LEU A 34 -10.57 7.14 5.94
C LEU A 34 -11.65 6.35 5.21
N ASN A 35 -11.33 5.78 4.06
CA ASN A 35 -12.25 5.09 3.16
C ASN A 35 -12.26 3.56 3.36
N ASN A 36 -11.61 3.04 4.42
CA ASN A 36 -11.66 1.62 4.72
C ASN A 36 -13.04 1.22 5.25
N ALA A 37 -13.89 0.74 4.35
CA ALA A 37 -15.24 0.33 4.70
C ALA A 37 -15.33 -1.10 5.27
N THR A 38 -14.51 -2.02 4.77
CA THR A 38 -14.65 -3.46 5.04
C THR A 38 -13.35 -4.20 5.37
N GLY A 39 -12.17 -3.58 5.15
CA GLY A 39 -10.88 -4.20 5.42
C GLY A 39 -10.65 -4.47 6.90
N ALA A 40 -10.11 -5.62 7.23
CA ALA A 40 -9.81 -6.06 8.59
C ALA A 40 -8.29 -6.24 8.81
N GLU A 41 -7.87 -6.23 10.09
CA GLU A 41 -6.49 -6.53 10.48
C GLU A 41 -5.45 -5.56 9.88
N GLY A 42 -5.88 -4.35 9.56
CA GLY A 42 -5.03 -3.29 9.03
C GLY A 42 -4.41 -2.45 10.14
N THR A 43 -3.15 -2.04 9.95
CA THR A 43 -2.47 -1.06 10.81
C THR A 43 -2.03 0.13 9.98
N PHE A 44 -2.58 1.31 10.25
CA PHE A 44 -2.30 2.54 9.50
C PHE A 44 -1.94 3.67 10.46
N VAL A 45 -0.69 4.09 10.45
CA VAL A 45 -0.18 5.15 11.34
C VAL A 45 0.46 6.26 10.52
N GLY A 46 -0.12 7.44 10.54
CA GLY A 46 0.37 8.62 9.83
C GLY A 46 -0.73 9.41 9.13
N TYR A 47 -0.36 10.59 8.63
CA TYR A 47 -1.26 11.45 7.84
C TYR A 47 -1.68 10.72 6.56
N GLN A 48 -2.99 10.48 6.38
CA GLN A 48 -3.57 9.78 5.23
C GLN A 48 -2.92 8.40 4.92
N SER A 49 -2.36 7.74 5.92
CA SER A 49 -1.90 6.36 5.77
C SER A 49 -3.11 5.46 5.50
N GLY A 50 -3.06 4.66 4.46
CA GLY A 50 -4.16 3.77 4.09
C GLY A 50 -5.44 4.47 3.65
N LEU A 51 -5.38 5.71 3.15
CA LEU A 51 -6.54 6.56 2.87
C LEU A 51 -7.67 5.83 2.13
N ASN A 52 -7.34 5.01 1.15
CA ASN A 52 -8.27 4.30 0.28
C ASN A 52 -8.12 2.77 0.34
N VAL A 53 -7.51 2.21 1.38
CA VAL A 53 -7.33 0.75 1.49
C VAL A 53 -8.64 0.11 1.92
N LEU A 54 -9.15 -0.83 1.13
CA LEU A 54 -10.36 -1.63 1.41
C LEU A 54 -10.03 -3.11 1.75
N LEU A 55 -8.77 -3.43 2.10
CA LEU A 55 -8.22 -4.77 2.06
C LEU A 55 -7.60 -5.17 3.39
N ASN A 56 -7.46 -6.49 3.61
CA ASN A 56 -7.04 -7.05 4.88
C ASN A 56 -5.50 -7.11 5.04
N ASN A 57 -5.05 -7.23 6.28
CA ASN A 57 -3.68 -7.61 6.62
C ASN A 57 -2.59 -6.65 6.08
N ASN A 58 -2.90 -5.37 5.92
CA ASN A 58 -1.92 -4.39 5.47
C ASN A 58 -1.37 -3.57 6.64
N THR A 59 -0.08 -3.30 6.62
CA THR A 59 0.59 -2.45 7.61
C THR A 59 1.23 -1.25 6.93
N GLY A 60 0.74 -0.05 7.21
CA GLY A 60 1.24 1.22 6.70
C GLY A 60 1.66 2.17 7.82
N VAL A 61 2.94 2.50 7.91
CA VAL A 61 3.48 3.47 8.88
C VAL A 61 4.23 4.57 8.15
N GLY A 62 3.71 5.77 8.20
CA GLY A 62 4.23 6.94 7.48
C GLY A 62 3.12 7.71 6.77
N ALA A 63 3.39 8.96 6.40
CA ALA A 63 2.40 9.74 5.66
C ALA A 63 2.21 9.18 4.25
N TYR A 64 0.95 9.14 3.79
CA TYR A 64 0.56 8.71 2.44
C TYR A 64 0.99 7.27 2.05
N THR A 65 1.23 6.39 3.00
CA THR A 65 1.40 4.97 2.69
C THR A 65 0.08 4.42 2.14
N PHE A 66 0.11 3.53 1.15
CA PHE A 66 -1.08 2.92 0.54
C PHE A 66 -2.16 3.91 0.08
N GLN A 67 -1.79 5.12 -0.30
CA GLN A 67 -2.77 6.16 -0.59
C GLN A 67 -3.76 5.76 -1.70
N LYS A 68 -3.32 4.95 -2.66
CA LYS A 68 -4.05 4.61 -3.88
C LYS A 68 -4.14 3.11 -4.18
N ILE A 69 -3.91 2.26 -3.19
CA ILE A 69 -4.00 0.80 -3.38
C ILE A 69 -5.37 0.31 -2.95
N GLY A 70 -6.09 -0.35 -3.84
CA GLY A 70 -7.39 -0.98 -3.55
C GLY A 70 -8.60 -0.07 -3.68
N THR A 71 -8.55 0.99 -4.45
CA THR A 71 -9.49 2.12 -4.39
C THR A 71 -10.83 1.93 -5.09
N THR A 72 -10.99 1.07 -6.08
CA THR A 72 -12.30 0.96 -6.73
C THR A 72 -12.55 -0.40 -7.39
N GLY A 73 -13.75 -0.91 -7.20
CA GLY A 73 -14.30 -1.92 -8.10
C GLY A 73 -14.04 -3.37 -7.75
N GLY A 74 -14.32 -3.77 -6.52
CA GLY A 74 -14.77 -5.13 -6.22
C GLY A 74 -13.93 -6.27 -6.77
N GLY A 75 -12.88 -6.59 -6.13
CA GLY A 75 -12.12 -7.76 -6.48
C GLY A 75 -10.84 -7.85 -5.66
N GLY A 76 -10.97 -7.66 -4.39
CA GLY A 76 -9.98 -7.74 -3.36
C GLY A 76 -8.65 -8.32 -3.72
N ALA A 77 -7.61 -7.59 -3.65
CA ALA A 77 -6.38 -8.31 -3.77
C ALA A 77 -5.09 -7.55 -3.45
N GLY A 78 -5.11 -6.53 -2.67
CA GLY A 78 -3.89 -5.96 -2.13
C GLY A 78 -3.67 -6.35 -0.66
N GLU A 79 -3.56 -7.62 -0.36
CA GLU A 79 -3.44 -8.13 1.01
C GLU A 79 -1.98 -8.39 1.40
N GLY A 80 -1.71 -8.35 2.70
CA GLY A 80 -0.43 -8.80 3.26
C GLY A 80 0.75 -7.89 2.94
N ASN A 81 0.51 -6.62 2.63
CA ASN A 81 1.60 -5.69 2.33
C ASN A 81 2.07 -4.94 3.58
N THR A 82 3.35 -4.66 3.61
CA THR A 82 3.98 -3.83 4.64
C THR A 82 4.65 -2.62 3.99
N ALA A 83 4.25 -1.42 4.39
CA ALA A 83 4.82 -0.15 3.93
C ALA A 83 5.30 0.70 5.10
N LEU A 84 6.56 1.03 5.15
CA LEU A 84 7.19 1.86 6.16
C LEU A 84 7.94 3.02 5.51
N GLY A 85 7.46 4.22 5.70
CA GLY A 85 8.05 5.45 5.13
C GLY A 85 7.04 6.29 4.37
N THR A 86 7.30 7.58 4.24
CA THR A 86 6.42 8.48 3.48
C THR A 86 6.34 8.05 2.01
N PHE A 87 5.12 7.97 1.48
CA PHE A 87 4.81 7.48 0.12
C PHE A 87 5.25 6.03 -0.18
N ALA A 88 5.65 5.23 0.82
CA ALA A 88 5.90 3.82 0.58
C ALA A 88 4.60 3.14 0.10
N MET A 89 4.66 2.37 -0.98
CA MET A 89 3.50 1.75 -1.65
C MET A 89 2.32 2.71 -1.85
N SER A 90 2.58 3.97 -2.16
CA SER A 90 1.48 4.94 -2.32
C SER A 90 0.54 4.63 -3.48
N GLY A 91 0.97 3.76 -4.39
CA GLY A 91 0.18 3.32 -5.54
C GLY A 91 0.16 4.31 -6.70
N GLY A 92 -0.40 3.87 -7.80
CA GLY A 92 -0.47 4.61 -9.07
C GLY A 92 -1.66 5.55 -9.19
N ASP A 93 -2.21 5.65 -10.39
CA ASP A 93 -3.32 6.53 -10.74
C ASP A 93 -4.63 6.09 -10.08
N ASP A 94 -5.41 7.05 -9.55
CA ASP A 94 -6.74 6.82 -8.96
C ASP A 94 -7.78 6.32 -9.98
N THR A 95 -7.47 6.40 -11.26
CA THR A 95 -8.39 6.01 -12.34
C THR A 95 -8.35 4.52 -12.70
N VAL A 96 -7.39 3.76 -12.15
CA VAL A 96 -7.24 2.34 -12.46
C VAL A 96 -7.89 1.48 -11.39
N ALA A 97 -9.03 0.95 -11.70
CA ALA A 97 -9.62 -0.15 -10.95
C ALA A 97 -8.71 -1.39 -11.09
N ASN A 98 -8.29 -2.00 -9.97
CA ASN A 98 -7.50 -3.25 -9.90
C ASN A 98 -6.02 -3.13 -9.51
N ASN A 99 -5.67 -2.20 -8.63
CA ASN A 99 -4.39 -2.30 -7.94
C ASN A 99 -4.43 -3.49 -6.97
N THR A 100 -3.87 -4.62 -7.39
CA THR A 100 -3.99 -5.91 -6.67
C THR A 100 -2.65 -6.42 -6.11
N ALA A 101 -1.72 -5.52 -5.80
CA ALA A 101 -0.41 -5.86 -5.26
C ALA A 101 -0.51 -6.61 -3.93
N LYS A 102 0.21 -7.75 -3.79
CA LYS A 102 0.14 -8.63 -2.61
C LYS A 102 1.50 -8.97 -2.04
N ASN A 103 1.53 -9.15 -0.71
CA ASN A 103 2.69 -9.71 -0.02
C ASN A 103 4.00 -8.96 -0.33
N ASN A 104 3.93 -7.65 -0.45
CA ASN A 104 5.11 -6.83 -0.69
C ASN A 104 5.60 -6.20 0.62
N VAL A 105 6.91 -6.00 0.71
CA VAL A 105 7.56 -5.23 1.76
C VAL A 105 8.21 -4.00 1.14
N ALA A 106 7.82 -2.81 1.58
CA ALA A 106 8.36 -1.54 1.13
C ALA A 106 8.84 -0.71 2.33
N VAL A 107 10.13 -0.48 2.42
CA VAL A 107 10.75 0.29 3.51
C VAL A 107 11.60 1.41 2.93
N GLY A 108 11.18 2.64 3.13
CA GLY A 108 11.87 3.83 2.65
C GLY A 108 10.94 4.82 1.96
N TYR A 109 11.44 6.04 1.73
CA TYR A 109 10.70 7.06 1.02
C TYR A 109 10.44 6.60 -0.43
N THR A 110 9.18 6.58 -0.85
CA THR A 110 8.72 6.09 -2.17
C THR A 110 9.19 4.68 -2.56
N ALA A 111 9.64 3.85 -1.61
CA ALA A 111 9.91 2.45 -1.89
C ALA A 111 8.63 1.77 -2.41
N LEU A 112 8.71 1.09 -3.55
CA LEU A 112 7.54 0.47 -4.22
C LEU A 112 6.37 1.48 -4.43
N GLY A 113 6.65 2.76 -4.30
CA GLY A 113 5.64 3.81 -4.23
C GLY A 113 5.37 4.53 -5.54
N GLY A 114 6.19 4.27 -6.51
CA GLY A 114 6.26 5.10 -7.67
C GLY A 114 5.65 4.53 -8.92
N VAL A 115 4.54 3.87 -8.88
CA VAL A 115 3.76 3.83 -10.13
C VAL A 115 3.19 5.22 -10.36
N THR A 116 4.10 6.16 -10.56
CA THR A 116 3.77 7.38 -11.25
C THR A 116 3.54 6.99 -12.69
N LYS A 117 2.27 6.85 -13.05
CA LYS A 117 1.85 6.82 -14.43
C LYS A 117 2.60 5.81 -15.34
N GLY A 118 2.16 4.60 -15.37
CA GLY A 118 2.04 4.07 -16.70
C GLY A 118 1.09 5.04 -17.42
N SER A 119 1.57 5.77 -18.42
CA SER A 119 0.78 6.69 -19.25
C SER A 119 -0.39 6.00 -19.95
N ASP A 120 -0.66 4.80 -19.60
CA ASP A 120 -1.52 3.79 -20.20
C ASP A 120 -2.52 3.15 -19.21
N GLY A 121 -2.66 3.68 -17.99
CA GLY A 121 -3.64 3.14 -17.04
C GLY A 121 -3.31 1.71 -16.55
N ALA A 122 -2.03 1.34 -16.49
CA ALA A 122 -1.65 0.01 -16.04
C ALA A 122 -1.88 -0.17 -14.53
N ALA A 123 -2.57 -1.24 -14.17
CA ALA A 123 -2.81 -1.61 -12.78
C ALA A 123 -1.49 -2.00 -12.07
N PHE A 124 -1.34 -1.62 -10.81
CA PHE A 124 -0.26 -2.09 -9.95
C PHE A 124 -0.62 -3.47 -9.41
N THR A 125 -0.05 -4.52 -10.00
CA THR A 125 -0.32 -5.92 -9.63
C THR A 125 0.92 -6.67 -9.13
N ALA A 126 2.04 -5.97 -8.93
CA ALA A 126 3.30 -6.55 -8.46
C ALA A 126 3.12 -7.28 -7.12
N ALA A 127 3.66 -8.48 -6.99
CA ALA A 127 3.49 -9.30 -5.80
C ALA A 127 4.79 -9.94 -5.34
N ASN A 128 4.88 -10.20 -4.02
CA ASN A 128 6.02 -10.88 -3.41
C ASN A 128 7.37 -10.14 -3.61
N ASN A 129 7.36 -8.82 -3.63
CA ASN A 129 8.57 -8.02 -3.75
C ASN A 129 9.05 -7.50 -2.39
N VAL A 130 10.35 -7.36 -2.24
CA VAL A 130 11.00 -6.69 -1.12
C VAL A 130 11.77 -5.48 -1.65
N ALA A 131 11.37 -4.29 -1.23
CA ALA A 131 12.00 -3.02 -1.59
C ALA A 131 12.44 -2.28 -0.33
N VAL A 132 13.72 -2.15 -0.11
CA VAL A 132 14.31 -1.47 1.06
C VAL A 132 15.28 -0.40 0.59
N GLY A 133 14.92 0.85 0.76
CA GLY A 133 15.72 2.00 0.36
C GLY A 133 14.90 3.12 -0.26
N TYR A 134 15.53 4.30 -0.40
CA TYR A 134 14.94 5.42 -1.12
C TYR A 134 14.67 5.00 -2.57
N GLN A 135 13.40 5.09 -3.02
CA GLN A 135 12.99 4.75 -4.40
C GLN A 135 13.33 3.32 -4.88
N ALA A 136 13.59 2.37 -3.98
CA ALA A 136 13.78 0.98 -4.39
C ALA A 136 12.51 0.45 -5.08
N LEU A 137 12.64 -0.20 -6.24
CA LEU A 137 11.54 -0.70 -7.10
C LEU A 137 10.46 0.33 -7.42
N THR A 138 10.82 1.60 -7.56
CA THR A 138 9.83 2.68 -7.67
C THR A 138 8.97 2.61 -8.94
N THR A 139 9.44 2.01 -10.03
CA THR A 139 8.72 1.96 -11.32
C THR A 139 8.03 0.63 -11.60
N ILE A 140 8.11 -0.33 -10.67
CA ILE A 140 7.52 -1.66 -10.91
C ILE A 140 5.99 -1.60 -11.04
N THR A 141 5.43 -2.30 -12.01
CA THR A 141 3.98 -2.38 -12.26
C THR A 141 3.42 -3.77 -12.01
N THR A 142 3.97 -4.80 -12.68
CA THR A 142 3.48 -6.18 -12.63
C THR A 142 4.54 -7.20 -12.24
N GLY A 143 5.83 -6.81 -12.21
CA GLY A 143 6.94 -7.70 -11.85
C GLY A 143 6.80 -8.23 -10.43
N GLY A 144 6.99 -9.54 -10.22
CA GLY A 144 6.90 -10.18 -8.92
C GLY A 144 8.17 -10.93 -8.52
N GLY A 145 8.31 -11.20 -7.22
CA GLY A 145 9.45 -11.97 -6.70
C GLY A 145 10.79 -11.23 -6.69
N ASN A 146 10.80 -9.92 -6.77
CA ASN A 146 12.05 -9.15 -6.76
C ASN A 146 12.48 -8.78 -5.34
N VAL A 147 13.79 -8.77 -5.12
CA VAL A 147 14.43 -8.25 -3.91
C VAL A 147 15.33 -7.07 -4.31
N ALA A 148 15.05 -5.89 -3.77
CA ALA A 148 15.85 -4.69 -4.01
C ALA A 148 16.23 -4.03 -2.68
N VAL A 149 17.50 -3.91 -2.41
CA VAL A 149 18.07 -3.31 -1.20
C VAL A 149 19.11 -2.26 -1.58
N GLY A 150 18.79 -1.03 -1.31
CA GLY A 150 19.64 0.13 -1.60
C GLY A 150 18.85 1.29 -2.21
N SER A 151 19.47 2.47 -2.23
CA SER A 151 18.86 3.65 -2.85
C SER A 151 18.78 3.45 -4.37
N GLY A 152 17.56 3.57 -4.94
CA GLY A 152 17.34 3.36 -6.37
C GLY A 152 17.49 1.90 -6.85
N ALA A 153 17.71 0.94 -5.96
CA ALA A 153 17.88 -0.45 -6.37
C ALA A 153 16.68 -0.94 -7.18
N GLY A 154 16.90 -1.36 -8.42
CA GLY A 154 15.87 -1.83 -9.34
C GLY A 154 14.84 -0.76 -9.77
N ASP A 155 15.16 0.52 -9.70
CA ASP A 155 14.25 1.64 -9.97
C ASP A 155 13.72 1.71 -11.42
N SER A 156 14.39 1.06 -12.35
CA SER A 156 14.07 1.08 -13.79
C SER A 156 13.30 -0.15 -14.27
N ILE A 157 13.04 -1.14 -13.40
CA ILE A 157 12.28 -2.32 -13.83
C ILE A 157 10.76 -2.06 -13.68
N THR A 158 10.01 -2.51 -14.66
CA THR A 158 8.54 -2.34 -14.68
C THR A 158 7.80 -3.67 -14.58
N THR A 159 8.14 -4.65 -15.38
CA THR A 159 7.42 -5.93 -15.51
C THR A 159 8.27 -7.15 -15.18
N SER A 160 9.59 -6.98 -15.09
CA SER A 160 10.52 -8.10 -14.80
C SER A 160 10.33 -8.62 -13.37
N GLY A 161 10.43 -9.93 -13.21
CA GLY A 161 10.31 -10.62 -11.93
C GLY A 161 11.54 -11.46 -11.59
N GLU A 162 11.58 -11.94 -10.34
CA GLU A 162 12.60 -12.88 -9.84
C GLU A 162 14.05 -12.34 -9.88
N ASN A 163 14.22 -11.04 -9.70
CA ASN A 163 15.54 -10.39 -9.70
C ASN A 163 15.98 -10.03 -8.27
N THR A 164 17.29 -9.97 -8.08
CA THR A 164 17.91 -9.46 -6.85
C THR A 164 18.85 -8.31 -7.18
N PHE A 165 18.55 -7.14 -6.60
CA PHE A 165 19.33 -5.92 -6.73
C PHE A 165 19.84 -5.51 -5.35
N VAL A 166 21.13 -5.42 -5.17
CA VAL A 166 21.76 -4.93 -3.95
C VAL A 166 22.78 -3.85 -4.29
N GLY A 167 22.58 -2.68 -3.78
CA GLY A 167 23.44 -1.52 -4.03
C GLY A 167 22.67 -0.31 -4.51
N TYR A 168 23.43 0.62 -5.04
CA TYR A 168 22.91 1.90 -5.57
C TYR A 168 22.56 1.75 -7.06
#